data_d31cbe3f6d3fd4c941ba53503da3f687
#
_entry.id   d31cbe3f6d3fd4c941ba53503da3f687
#
_cell.length_a   1.000
_cell.length_b   1.000
_cell.length_c   1.000
_cell.angle_alpha   90.00
_cell.angle_beta   90.00
_cell.angle_gamma   90.00
#
_symmetry.space_group_name_H-M   'P 1'
#
loop_
_entity.id
_entity.type
_entity.pdbx_description
1 polymer ?
#
loop_
_entity_poly.entity_id
_entity_poly.type
_entity_poly.pdbx_seq_one_letter_code
_entity_poly.pdbx_strand_id
1 'polypeptide(L)'
;MFAAVESERLRDELIGRLDACRMDSRLQLPTNPKYLEGILAKAGAQRAHLVLPGSWRPDVPWWEHVNAHRESLAAAFPRPVIWWLPDACITQAARCARDFWNWRDAVFKLNGVS
;
A
#
# COMPACT_ATOMS: atom_id res chain seq x y z
N MET A 1 -4.74 -3.82 -4.13
CA MET A 1 -5.21 -2.61 -4.84
C MET A 1 -4.26 -1.45 -4.60
N PHE A 2 -4.00 -0.67 -5.61
CA PHE A 2 -3.20 0.55 -5.48
C PHE A 2 -4.08 1.75 -5.74
N ALA A 3 -3.93 2.78 -4.93
CA ALA A 3 -4.65 4.03 -5.11
C ALA A 3 -3.62 5.15 -5.30
N ALA A 4 -3.61 5.76 -6.47
CA ALA A 4 -2.69 6.84 -6.79
C ALA A 4 -3.22 8.15 -6.23
N VAL A 5 -2.53 8.74 -5.27
CA VAL A 5 -2.96 9.97 -4.65
C VAL A 5 -1.74 10.83 -4.33
N GLU A 6 -1.77 12.08 -4.78
CA GLU A 6 -0.66 13.02 -4.55
C GLU A 6 -0.83 13.83 -3.26
N SER A 7 -2.05 14.00 -2.80
CA SER A 7 -2.36 14.79 -1.62
C SER A 7 -2.61 13.92 -0.41
N GLU A 8 -1.86 14.13 0.67
CA GLU A 8 -2.08 13.43 1.93
C GLU A 8 -3.47 13.75 2.50
N ARG A 9 -3.91 14.98 2.33
CA ARG A 9 -5.23 15.40 2.81
C ARG A 9 -6.35 14.64 2.10
N LEU A 10 -6.25 14.52 0.78
CA LEU A 10 -7.24 13.77 0.00
C LEU A 10 -7.20 12.30 0.38
N ARG A 11 -6.00 11.74 0.52
CA ARG A 11 -5.81 10.36 0.96
C ARG A 11 -6.52 10.11 2.29
N ASP A 12 -6.28 10.97 3.27
CA ASP A 12 -6.83 10.80 4.61
C ASP A 12 -8.35 10.92 4.61
N GLU A 13 -8.88 11.83 3.81
CA GLU A 13 -10.32 11.99 3.66
C GLU A 13 -10.96 10.75 3.04
N LEU A 14 -10.35 10.21 1.99
CA LEU A 14 -10.87 9.01 1.33
C LEU A 14 -10.79 7.78 2.22
N ILE A 15 -9.70 7.62 2.96
CA ILE A 15 -9.58 6.52 3.93
C ILE A 15 -10.68 6.63 4.97
N GLY A 16 -10.92 7.83 5.48
CA GLY A 16 -11.98 8.06 6.46
C GLY A 16 -13.36 7.66 5.94
N ARG A 17 -13.65 7.98 4.69
CA ARG A 17 -14.94 7.61 4.08
C ARG A 17 -15.07 6.10 3.90
N LEU A 18 -14.00 5.44 3.46
CA LEU A 18 -14.02 4.00 3.27
C LEU A 18 -14.14 3.25 4.59
N ASP A 19 -13.57 3.82 5.65
CA ASP A 19 -13.55 3.19 6.97
C ASP A 19 -14.77 3.53 7.82
N ALA A 20 -15.70 4.34 7.32
CA ALA A 20 -16.81 4.86 8.11
C ALA A 20 -17.64 3.80 8.84
N CYS A 21 -17.74 2.59 8.31
CA CYS A 21 -18.51 1.50 8.90
C CYS A 21 -17.74 0.19 8.93
N ARG A 22 -16.40 0.24 8.91
CA ARG A 22 -15.57 -0.95 8.74
C ARG A 22 -14.53 -1.08 9.84
N MET A 23 -13.98 -2.26 9.95
CA MET A 23 -12.86 -2.54 10.84
C MET A 23 -11.57 -2.53 10.02
N ASP A 24 -11.30 -1.39 9.39
CA ASP A 24 -10.09 -1.22 8.61
C ASP A 24 -8.92 -0.82 9.51
N SER A 25 -7.71 -1.19 9.13
CA SER A 25 -6.50 -0.71 9.79
C SER A 25 -5.74 0.22 8.87
N ARG A 26 -5.25 1.31 9.41
CA ARG A 26 -4.37 2.23 8.71
C ARG A 26 -2.95 2.00 9.21
N LEU A 27 -2.06 1.59 8.34
CA LEU A 27 -0.70 1.21 8.67
C LEU A 27 0.29 2.06 7.88
N GLN A 28 1.34 2.53 8.53
CA GLN A 28 2.41 3.21 7.82
C GLN A 28 3.36 2.19 7.24
N LEU A 29 3.80 2.41 6.00
CA LEU A 29 4.81 1.56 5.40
C LEU A 29 6.13 1.71 6.15
N PRO A 30 6.77 0.59 6.51
CA PRO A 30 8.07 0.66 7.18
C PRO A 30 9.15 1.09 6.19
N THR A 31 10.09 1.90 6.64
CA THR A 31 11.22 2.30 5.80
C THR A 31 12.12 1.09 5.47
N ASN A 32 12.15 0.10 6.34
CA ASN A 32 12.80 -1.16 6.06
C ASN A 32 11.73 -2.18 5.67
N PRO A 33 11.73 -2.68 4.41
CA PRO A 33 10.66 -3.57 3.93
C PRO A 33 10.61 -4.89 4.67
N LYS A 34 11.66 -5.24 5.38
CA LYS A 34 11.73 -6.45 6.18
C LYS A 34 10.64 -6.51 7.25
N TYR A 35 10.18 -5.37 7.73
CA TYR A 35 9.18 -5.31 8.80
C TYR A 35 7.74 -5.33 8.30
N LEU A 36 7.53 -5.24 6.99
CA LEU A 36 6.18 -5.14 6.43
C LEU A 36 5.34 -6.38 6.73
N GLU A 37 5.93 -7.56 6.59
CA GLU A 37 5.21 -8.81 6.87
C GLU A 37 4.72 -8.87 8.31
N GLY A 38 5.57 -8.50 9.28
CA GLY A 38 5.19 -8.49 10.68
C GLY A 38 4.09 -7.48 11.00
N ILE A 39 4.15 -6.31 10.36
CA ILE A 39 3.13 -5.28 10.53
C ILE A 39 1.78 -5.80 10.02
N LEU A 40 1.75 -6.41 8.84
CA LEU A 40 0.55 -6.98 8.28
C LEU A 40 0.02 -8.15 9.10
N ALA A 41 0.90 -9.01 9.58
CA ALA A 41 0.51 -10.17 10.38
C ALA A 41 -0.18 -9.77 11.68
N LYS A 42 0.16 -8.60 12.23
CA LYS A 42 -0.43 -8.12 13.47
C LYS A 42 -1.71 -7.30 13.25
N ALA A 43 -2.04 -6.99 12.01
CA ALA A 43 -3.22 -6.19 11.73
C ALA A 43 -4.47 -7.03 11.88
N GLY A 44 -5.24 -6.75 12.91
CA GLY A 44 -6.49 -7.46 13.16
C GLY A 44 -7.68 -6.79 12.48
N ALA A 45 -7.61 -6.61 11.18
CA ALA A 45 -8.59 -5.83 10.44
C ALA A 45 -9.16 -6.60 9.26
N GLN A 46 -10.28 -6.13 8.73
CA GLN A 46 -10.90 -6.70 7.54
C GLN A 46 -10.24 -6.19 6.27
N ARG A 47 -9.61 -5.02 6.34
CA ARG A 47 -8.93 -4.39 5.20
C ARG A 47 -7.82 -3.50 5.74
N ALA A 48 -6.70 -3.44 5.05
CA ALA A 48 -5.57 -2.61 5.45
C ALA A 48 -5.35 -1.48 4.46
N HIS A 49 -5.06 -0.30 5.00
CA HIS A 49 -4.66 0.86 4.20
C HIS A 49 -3.19 1.15 4.51
N LEU A 50 -2.33 0.99 3.51
CA LEU A 50 -0.90 1.26 3.66
C LEU A 50 -0.60 2.68 3.17
N VAL A 51 -0.04 3.49 4.04
CA VAL A 51 0.28 4.88 3.74
C VAL A 51 1.76 5.16 3.93
N LEU A 52 2.28 6.13 3.21
CA LEU A 52 3.69 6.52 3.33
C LEU A 52 3.91 7.37 4.58
N PRO A 53 5.01 7.14 5.31
CA PRO A 53 5.36 7.98 6.45
C PRO A 53 6.06 9.26 5.96
N GLY A 54 5.45 10.40 6.19
CA GLY A 54 6.02 11.69 5.83
C GLY A 54 6.43 11.79 4.36
N SER A 55 7.63 12.31 4.13
CA SER A 55 8.15 12.48 2.77
C SER A 55 8.97 11.29 2.28
N TRP A 56 9.09 10.25 3.08
CA TRP A 56 9.84 9.06 2.68
C TRP A 56 9.17 8.36 1.50
N ARG A 57 9.98 7.82 0.60
CA ARG A 57 9.49 7.07 -0.56
C ARG A 57 10.27 5.77 -0.69
N PRO A 58 9.61 4.67 -1.08
CA PRO A 58 10.31 3.41 -1.35
C PRO A 58 11.27 3.57 -2.52
N ASP A 59 12.39 2.87 -2.45
CA ASP A 59 13.38 2.84 -3.52
C ASP A 59 13.36 1.48 -4.23
N VAL A 60 14.24 1.31 -5.20
CA VAL A 60 14.31 0.07 -5.98
C VAL A 60 14.56 -1.15 -5.10
N PRO A 61 15.56 -1.17 -4.18
CA PRO A 61 15.75 -2.32 -3.30
C PRO A 61 14.54 -2.64 -2.43
N TRP A 62 13.80 -1.62 -2.01
CA TRP A 62 12.59 -1.80 -1.22
C TRP A 62 11.54 -2.59 -2.01
N TRP A 63 11.29 -2.18 -3.26
CA TRP A 63 10.33 -2.87 -4.11
C TRP A 63 10.78 -4.26 -4.50
N GLU A 64 12.09 -4.45 -4.71
CA GLU A 64 12.63 -5.77 -5.01
C GLU A 64 12.42 -6.73 -3.85
N HIS A 65 12.57 -6.25 -2.62
CA HIS A 65 12.29 -7.05 -1.43
C HIS A 65 10.82 -7.48 -1.38
N VAL A 66 9.91 -6.55 -1.63
CA VAL A 66 8.47 -6.84 -1.66
C VAL A 66 8.15 -7.88 -2.72
N ASN A 67 8.75 -7.74 -3.90
CA ASN A 67 8.56 -8.70 -4.98
C ASN A 67 9.03 -10.10 -4.59
N ALA A 68 10.18 -10.19 -3.95
CA ALA A 68 10.75 -11.47 -3.53
C ALA A 68 9.93 -12.14 -2.43
N HIS A 69 9.24 -11.36 -1.61
CA HIS A 69 8.47 -11.87 -0.46
C HIS A 69 6.95 -11.76 -0.64
N ARG A 70 6.49 -11.61 -1.88
CA ARG A 70 5.06 -11.40 -2.18
C ARG A 70 4.15 -12.48 -1.61
N GLU A 71 4.59 -13.73 -1.66
CA GLU A 71 3.79 -14.84 -1.14
C GLU A 71 3.66 -14.81 0.37
N SER A 72 4.76 -14.49 1.06
CA SER A 72 4.75 -14.34 2.52
C SER A 72 3.86 -13.17 2.95
N LEU A 73 3.89 -12.08 2.20
CA LEU A 73 3.05 -10.93 2.49
C LEU A 73 1.58 -11.25 2.30
N ALA A 74 1.23 -11.96 1.23
CA ALA A 74 -0.14 -12.37 1.00
C ALA A 74 -0.64 -13.33 2.06
N ALA A 75 0.21 -14.23 2.53
CA ALA A 75 -0.14 -15.16 3.61
C ALA A 75 -0.29 -14.45 4.96
N ALA A 76 0.52 -13.41 5.20
CA ALA A 76 0.46 -12.66 6.44
C ALA A 76 -0.84 -11.87 6.58
N PHE A 77 -1.39 -11.40 5.47
CA PHE A 77 -2.65 -10.66 5.48
C PHE A 77 -3.47 -11.06 4.24
N PRO A 78 -4.21 -12.18 4.30
CA PRO A 78 -4.98 -12.69 3.17
C PRO A 78 -6.32 -11.95 3.00
N ARG A 79 -6.32 -10.65 3.11
CA ARG A 79 -7.50 -9.79 2.99
C ARG A 79 -7.14 -8.59 2.12
N PRO A 80 -8.10 -7.79 1.70
CA PRO A 80 -7.83 -6.65 0.82
C PRO A 80 -6.84 -5.65 1.45
N VAL A 81 -5.87 -5.23 0.64
CA VAL A 81 -4.88 -4.22 1.01
C VAL A 81 -4.93 -3.11 -0.02
N ILE A 82 -5.03 -1.88 0.44
CA ILE A 82 -4.99 -0.71 -0.43
C ILE A 82 -3.68 0.02 -0.18
N TRP A 83 -2.89 0.19 -1.24
CA TRP A 83 -1.63 0.90 -1.20
C TRP A 83 -1.88 2.33 -1.69
N TRP A 84 -1.76 3.30 -0.80
CA TRP A 84 -1.99 4.70 -1.11
C TRP A 84 -0.67 5.37 -1.47
N LEU A 85 -0.41 5.53 -2.75
CA LEU A 85 0.88 5.97 -3.26
C LEU A 85 0.75 7.07 -4.31
N PRO A 86 1.74 7.97 -4.42
CA PRO A 86 1.83 8.85 -5.58
C PRO A 86 2.08 8.05 -6.85
N ASP A 87 1.69 8.59 -8.00
CA ASP A 87 1.86 7.94 -9.30
C ASP A 87 3.29 7.46 -9.56
N ALA A 88 4.28 8.25 -9.18
CA ALA A 88 5.68 7.89 -9.37
C ALA A 88 6.04 6.60 -8.65
N CYS A 89 5.52 6.40 -7.44
CA CYS A 89 5.76 5.19 -6.67
C CYS A 89 5.07 3.98 -7.31
N ILE A 90 3.87 4.16 -7.82
CA ILE A 90 3.14 3.09 -8.50
C ILE A 90 3.87 2.67 -9.77
N THR A 91 4.36 3.63 -10.54
CA THR A 91 5.16 3.35 -11.73
C THR A 91 6.42 2.57 -11.38
N GLN A 92 7.10 2.96 -10.31
CA GLN A 92 8.30 2.26 -9.85
C GLN A 92 7.96 0.84 -9.40
N ALA A 93 6.86 0.64 -8.67
CA ALA A 93 6.43 -0.68 -8.25
C ALA A 93 6.17 -1.60 -9.44
N ALA A 94 5.54 -1.08 -10.47
CA ALA A 94 5.25 -1.84 -11.68
C ALA A 94 6.54 -2.29 -12.40
N ARG A 95 7.60 -1.49 -12.31
CA ARG A 95 8.88 -1.81 -12.93
C ARG A 95 9.74 -2.75 -12.09
N CYS A 96 9.80 -2.51 -10.80
CA CYS A 96 10.77 -3.17 -9.91
C CYS A 96 10.17 -4.37 -9.19
N ALA A 97 8.88 -4.49 -9.13
CA ALA A 97 8.18 -5.56 -8.44
C ALA A 97 7.12 -6.20 -9.35
N ARG A 98 7.58 -6.69 -10.50
CA ARG A 98 6.69 -7.19 -11.54
C ARG A 98 5.74 -8.29 -11.09
N ASP A 99 6.25 -9.27 -10.38
CA ASP A 99 5.44 -10.41 -9.96
C ASP A 99 4.43 -9.98 -8.91
N PHE A 100 4.85 -9.12 -7.99
CA PHE A 100 3.96 -8.52 -7.01
C PHE A 100 2.90 -7.65 -7.69
N TRP A 101 3.31 -6.84 -8.69
CA TRP A 101 2.42 -5.98 -9.45
C TRP A 101 1.34 -6.78 -10.17
N ASN A 102 1.68 -7.95 -10.68
CA ASN A 102 0.72 -8.81 -11.37
C ASN A 102 -0.38 -9.36 -10.47
N TRP A 103 -0.21 -9.26 -9.16
CA TRP A 103 -1.23 -9.67 -8.20
C TRP A 103 -2.23 -8.57 -7.87
N ARG A 104 -2.07 -7.39 -8.47
CA ARG A 104 -2.96 -6.29 -8.17
C ARG A 104 -4.37 -6.58 -8.70
N ASP A 105 -5.37 -6.17 -7.92
CA ASP A 105 -6.76 -6.29 -8.35
C ASP A 105 -7.14 -5.10 -9.23
N ALA A 106 -6.69 -3.91 -8.85
CA ALA A 106 -7.06 -2.69 -9.55
C ALA A 106 -6.08 -1.56 -9.23
N VAL A 107 -6.04 -0.57 -10.11
CA VAL A 107 -5.31 0.68 -9.88
C VAL A 107 -6.27 1.83 -10.14
N PHE A 108 -6.47 2.69 -9.14
CA PHE A 108 -7.30 3.86 -9.27
C PHE A 108 -6.45 5.12 -9.17
N LYS A 109 -6.69 6.07 -10.07
CA LYS A 109 -6.04 7.38 -10.00
C LYS A 109 -7.01 8.37 -9.39
N LEU A 110 -6.70 8.78 -8.18
CA LEU A 110 -7.52 9.72 -7.44
C LEU A 110 -6.80 11.06 -7.34
N ASN A 111 -6.27 11.49 -8.44
CA ASN A 111 -5.57 12.73 -8.47
C ASN A 111 -6.60 13.78 -8.30
N GLY A 112 -6.52 14.37 -7.25
CA GLY A 112 -7.37 15.39 -6.91
C GLY A 112 -7.49 16.49 -7.79
N VAL A 113 -7.69 16.23 -8.87
CA VAL A 113 -7.86 17.15 -9.62
C VAL A 113 -8.82 17.79 -9.45
N SER A 114 -8.95 18.13 -9.05
CA SER A 114 -9.82 18.67 -9.01
C SER A 114 -9.90 19.60 -9.50
#